data_a4980417e07ff4ce648932f3dfa70bfe
#
_entry.id   a4980417e07ff4ce648932f3dfa70bfe
#
_cell.length_a   1.000
_cell.length_b   1.000
_cell.length_c   1.000
_cell.angle_alpha   90.00
_cell.angle_beta   90.00
_cell.angle_gamma   90.00
#
_symmetry.space_group_name_H-M   'P 1'
#
loop_
_entity.id
_entity.type
_entity.pdbx_description
1 polymer ?
#
loop_
_entity_poly.entity_id
_entity_poly.type
_entity_poly.pdbx_seq_one_letter_code
_entity_poly.pdbx_strand_id
1 'polypeptide(L)' 'MKTIKTYSTKVEADVARIALDAAGVPAVVVGVGAGMEGGTGGVQLLVEESRVDRALKVLGEA' A
#
# COMPACT_ATOMS: atom_id res chain seq x y z
N MET A 1 -10.42 -3.89 -5.17
CA MET A 1 -9.08 -3.91 -4.59
C MET A 1 -9.16 -3.97 -3.07
N LYS A 2 -8.13 -4.47 -2.46
CA LYS A 2 -8.13 -4.66 -1.03
C LYS A 2 -6.92 -3.98 -0.40
N THR A 3 -7.13 -3.28 0.72
CA THR A 3 -6.05 -2.67 1.47
C THR A 3 -5.25 -3.76 2.16
N ILE A 4 -3.96 -3.85 1.86
CA ILE A 4 -3.10 -4.86 2.48
C ILE A 4 -2.23 -4.28 3.59
N LYS A 5 -2.02 -2.98 3.57
CA LYS A 5 -1.21 -2.34 4.58
C LYS A 5 -1.49 -0.85 4.62
N THR A 6 -1.30 -0.26 5.79
CA THR A 6 -1.44 1.18 5.96
C THR A 6 -0.12 1.73 6.46
N TYR A 7 0.29 2.85 5.89
CA TYR A 7 1.57 3.50 6.21
C TYR A 7 1.31 4.88 6.79
N SER A 8 2.27 5.37 7.55
CA SER A 8 2.18 6.70 8.14
C SER A 8 2.41 7.79 7.11
N THR A 9 3.23 7.51 6.11
CA THR A 9 3.61 8.52 5.12
C THR A 9 3.47 7.96 3.72
N LYS A 10 3.31 8.87 2.76
CA LYS A 10 3.22 8.49 1.36
C LYS A 10 4.52 7.90 0.86
N VAL A 11 5.65 8.39 1.37
CA VAL A 11 6.96 7.88 0.95
C VAL A 11 7.09 6.40 1.26
N GLU A 12 6.68 5.99 2.44
CA GLU A 12 6.73 4.58 2.82
C GLU A 12 5.83 3.73 1.92
N ALA A 13 4.63 4.24 1.66
CA ALA A 13 3.69 3.52 0.80
C ALA A 13 4.23 3.42 -0.63
N ASP A 14 4.86 4.49 -1.12
CA ASP A 14 5.42 4.48 -2.47
C ASP A 14 6.56 3.48 -2.59
N VAL A 15 7.40 3.37 -1.58
CA VAL A 15 8.48 2.38 -1.59
C VAL A 15 7.90 0.98 -1.70
N ALA A 16 6.87 0.69 -0.93
CA ALA A 16 6.21 -0.61 -0.99
C ALA A 16 5.58 -0.85 -2.35
N ARG A 17 4.94 0.18 -2.92
CA ARG A 17 4.32 0.06 -4.24
C ARG A 17 5.36 -0.24 -5.31
N ILE A 18 6.50 0.43 -5.23
CA ILE A 18 7.58 0.20 -6.19
C ILE A 18 8.07 -1.24 -6.10
N ALA A 19 8.22 -1.76 -4.89
CA ALA A 19 8.66 -3.14 -4.70
C ALA A 19 7.64 -4.12 -5.31
N LEU A 20 6.35 -3.85 -5.12
CA LEU A 20 5.31 -4.70 -5.70
C LEU A 20 5.30 -4.60 -7.22
N ASP A 21 5.46 -3.39 -7.74
CA ASP A 21 5.49 -3.19 -9.17
C ASP A 21 6.65 -3.95 -9.81
N ALA A 22 7.81 -3.93 -9.17
CA ALA A 22 8.99 -4.65 -9.65
C ALA A 22 8.76 -6.16 -9.64
N ALA A 23 7.89 -6.64 -8.77
CA ALA A 23 7.55 -8.06 -8.68
C ALA A 23 6.37 -8.44 -9.58
N GLY A 24 5.87 -7.49 -10.36
CA GLY A 24 4.75 -7.75 -11.26
C GLY A 24 3.40 -7.72 -10.57
N VAL A 25 3.30 -7.07 -9.43
CA VAL A 25 2.04 -6.95 -8.69
C VAL A 25 1.57 -5.50 -8.75
N PRO A 26 0.56 -5.19 -9.55
CA PRO A 26 0.03 -3.83 -9.61
C PRO A 26 -0.55 -3.42 -8.26
N ALA A 27 -0.22 -2.22 -7.83
CA ALA A 27 -0.69 -1.70 -6.55
C ALA A 27 -1.09 -0.24 -6.69
N VAL A 28 -1.98 0.19 -5.80
CA VAL A 28 -2.46 1.57 -5.78
C VAL A 28 -2.25 2.13 -4.38
N VAL A 29 -1.81 3.38 -4.33
CA VAL A 29 -1.62 4.09 -3.07
C VAL A 29 -2.73 5.13 -2.94
N VAL A 30 -3.45 5.08 -1.83
CA VAL A 30 -4.56 6.00 -1.59
C VAL A 30 -4.32 6.70 -0.26
N GLY A 31 -4.30 8.03 -0.28
CA GLY A 31 -4.18 8.81 0.93
C GLY A 31 -5.53 8.92 1.61
N VAL A 32 -5.62 8.46 2.83
CA VAL A 32 -6.85 8.52 3.61
C VAL A 32 -6.71 9.65 4.61
N GLY A 33 -7.58 10.63 4.50
CA GLY A 33 -7.52 11.80 5.37
C GLY A 33 -6.32 12.69 5.12
N ALA A 34 -5.68 12.56 3.96
CA ALA A 34 -4.46 13.29 3.67
C ALA A 34 -4.66 14.80 3.67
N GLY A 35 -5.84 15.25 3.30
CA GLY A 35 -6.12 16.68 3.26
C GLY A 35 -6.79 17.20 4.52
N MET A 36 -6.89 16.39 5.54
CA MET A 36 -7.62 16.77 6.76
C MET A 36 -6.70 17.31 7.83
N GLU A 37 -7.28 18.09 8.68
CA GLU A 37 -6.57 18.61 9.83
C GLU A 37 -6.09 17.46 10.70
N GLY A 38 -4.86 17.56 11.14
CA GLY A 38 -4.31 16.55 12.02
C GLY A 38 -3.65 15.38 11.29
N GLY A 39 -4.01 15.14 10.05
CA GLY A 39 -3.34 14.14 9.23
C GLY A 39 -3.24 12.75 9.83
N THR A 40 -4.28 12.29 10.51
CA THR A 40 -4.24 11.00 11.19
C THR A 40 -4.67 9.83 10.30
N GLY A 41 -5.13 10.11 9.09
CA GLY A 41 -5.69 9.07 8.23
C GLY A 41 -4.69 8.09 7.67
N GLY A 42 -3.48 8.53 7.41
CA GLY A 42 -2.47 7.66 6.86
C GLY A 42 -2.62 7.41 5.37
N VAL A 43 -1.86 6.46 4.87
CA VAL A 43 -1.81 6.13 3.46
C VAL A 43 -2.02 4.64 3.30
N GLN A 44 -2.97 4.24 2.45
CA GLN A 44 -3.30 2.84 2.26
C GLN A 44 -2.69 2.30 0.97
N LEU A 45 -2.21 1.08 1.04
CA LEU A 45 -1.68 0.36 -0.11
C LEU A 45 -2.68 -0.74 -0.47
N LEU A 46 -3.15 -0.71 -1.71
CA LEU A 46 -4.18 -1.62 -2.18
C LEU A 46 -3.69 -2.46 -3.34
N VAL A 47 -4.10 -3.71 -3.37
CA VAL A 47 -3.86 -4.59 -4.51
C VAL A 47 -5.14 -5.36 -4.81
N GLU A 48 -5.18 -6.02 -5.97
CA GLU A 48 -6.30 -6.88 -6.31
C GLU A 48 -6.38 -8.03 -5.32
N GLU A 49 -7.59 -8.46 -5.01
CA GLU A 49 -7.80 -9.53 -4.04
C GLU A 49 -7.06 -10.80 -4.41
N SER A 50 -6.99 -11.11 -5.69
CA SER A 50 -6.31 -12.31 -6.16
C SER A 50 -4.79 -12.26 -5.98
N ARG A 51 -4.25 -11.09 -5.68
CA ARG A 51 -2.81 -10.90 -5.55
C ARG A 51 -2.36 -10.56 -4.15
N VAL A 52 -3.28 -10.61 -3.19
CA VAL A 52 -2.96 -10.25 -1.80
C VAL A 52 -1.84 -11.12 -1.23
N ASP A 53 -1.95 -12.44 -1.40
CA ASP A 53 -0.94 -13.34 -0.86
C ASP A 53 0.44 -13.06 -1.41
N ARG A 54 0.51 -12.86 -2.72
CA ARG A 54 1.79 -12.57 -3.35
C ARG A 54 2.35 -11.23 -2.88
N ALA A 55 1.48 -10.23 -2.80
CA ALA A 55 1.89 -8.90 -2.36
C ALA A 55 2.48 -8.95 -0.95
N LEU A 56 1.83 -9.65 -0.06
CA LEU A 56 2.32 -9.77 1.31
C LEU A 56 3.67 -10.47 1.36
N LYS A 57 3.87 -11.48 0.53
CA LYS A 57 5.16 -12.16 0.46
C LYS A 57 6.25 -11.22 -0.03
N VAL A 58 5.95 -10.43 -1.04
CA VAL A 58 6.92 -9.49 -1.59
C VAL A 58 7.34 -8.49 -0.52
N LEU A 59 6.39 -8.06 0.29
CA LEU A 59 6.66 -7.10 1.36
C LEU A 59 7.23 -7.75 2.63
N GLY A 60 7.35 -9.07 2.64
CA GLY A 60 7.89 -9.76 3.80
C GLY A 60 6.91 -9.89 4.95
N GLU A 61 5.62 -9.76 4.67
CA GLU A 61 4.60 -9.78 5.72
C GLU A 61 3.99 -11.17 5.94
N ALA A 62 4.23 -12.08 5.04
CA ALA A 62 3.63 -13.40 5.14
C ALA A 62 4.68 -14.49 5.28
#